data_043c30746b9f29533cc6a53176ec7e9e
#
_entry.id   043c30746b9f29533cc6a53176ec7e9e
#
_cell.length_a   1.000
_cell.length_b   1.000
_cell.length_c   1.000
_cell.angle_alpha   90.00
_cell.angle_beta   90.00
_cell.angle_gamma   90.00
#
_symmetry.space_group_name_H-M   'P 1'
#
loop_
_entity.id
_entity.type
_entity.pdbx_description
1 polymer ?
#
loop_
_entity_poly.entity_id
_entity_poly.type
_entity_poly.pdbx_seq_one_letter_code
_entity_poly.pdbx_strand_id
1 'polypeptide(L)'
;MRVYSASLVLPITAPPIPCGAIAVAGGRIRHVGDREWVVHELRARGVAFDEVHWPGVLAPGLVNAHSHLQYTGMAEVGRGSYAGFDDWDDAFTPVYRAGHDWAQDAAAGAREMIAAGTTAVADIVTDVEAASALHDARLHGITYWEVMSWTNAAWAERGRAEVEARLDALPSPPGTGLSPHAPYSLDVEPLLEIPDIVRERGSRLHLHLGEAAFEREHGEAVPWQKQRPASFRALRDEGFGTGATEFVDELGVLGPDCHIAHGVYMTARDRAILRARGTTVALCPRSNAVIGLDEPPVAAYLVEGNALAVGTDSLASSPSLDLLADVAELHRLARAQGYVNRDLPELLLRAATLGGAHAMGLDTGPARTGYLAVGAVADLAFFDIPVSEVDATIEHLVVAGAGSAVATFIDGEARSASPAFTRETGVRA
;
A
#
# COMPACT_ATOMS: atom_id res chain seq x y z
N MET A 1 3.86 -26.57 16.74
CA MET A 1 4.44 -25.23 16.52
C MET A 1 5.36 -25.32 15.33
N ARG A 2 5.49 -24.26 14.55
CA ARG A 2 6.45 -24.22 13.44
C ARG A 2 7.48 -23.14 13.70
N VAL A 3 8.74 -23.45 13.47
CA VAL A 3 9.86 -22.48 13.55
C VAL A 3 10.29 -22.16 12.14
N TYR A 4 10.33 -20.87 11.82
CA TYR A 4 10.90 -20.37 10.58
C TYR A 4 12.22 -19.69 10.90
N SER A 5 13.30 -20.12 10.25
CA SER A 5 14.63 -19.56 10.44
C SER A 5 15.25 -19.14 9.11
N ALA A 6 16.13 -18.15 9.16
CA ALA A 6 16.85 -17.65 7.99
C ALA A 6 18.25 -17.19 8.37
N SER A 7 19.12 -17.06 7.34
CA SER A 7 20.45 -16.47 7.54
C SER A 7 20.40 -15.05 8.08
N LEU A 8 19.33 -14.28 7.71
CA LEU A 8 19.03 -12.98 8.26
C LEU A 8 17.51 -12.83 8.46
N VAL A 9 17.09 -12.46 9.67
CA VAL A 9 15.70 -12.08 9.98
C VAL A 9 15.63 -10.57 10.19
N LEU A 10 14.66 -9.92 9.53
CA LEU A 10 14.43 -8.47 9.59
C LEU A 10 13.13 -8.15 10.34
N PRO A 11 13.16 -7.89 11.66
CA PRO A 11 11.94 -7.64 12.43
C PRO A 11 11.25 -6.30 12.12
N ILE A 12 11.93 -5.34 11.53
CA ILE A 12 11.50 -3.95 11.23
C ILE A 12 11.44 -3.06 12.48
N THR A 13 10.87 -3.53 13.57
CA THR A 13 10.73 -2.77 14.84
C THR A 13 11.83 -3.06 15.86
N ALA A 14 12.75 -3.94 15.52
CA ALA A 14 13.93 -4.30 16.29
C ALA A 14 15.13 -4.48 15.33
N PRO A 15 16.37 -4.49 15.85
CA PRO A 15 17.54 -4.72 15.01
C PRO A 15 17.46 -6.03 14.21
N PRO A 16 18.07 -6.09 13.02
CA PRO A 16 18.23 -7.31 12.24
C PRO A 16 18.89 -8.42 13.06
N ILE A 17 18.46 -9.67 12.84
CA ILE A 17 18.92 -10.84 13.60
C ILE A 17 19.64 -11.80 12.66
N PRO A 18 20.99 -11.79 12.60
CA PRO A 18 21.75 -12.83 11.90
C PRO A 18 21.45 -14.22 12.47
N CYS A 19 21.31 -15.22 11.60
CA CYS A 19 20.90 -16.55 11.99
C CYS A 19 19.65 -16.55 12.90
N GLY A 20 18.65 -15.72 12.53
CA GLY A 20 17.45 -15.51 13.32
C GLY A 20 16.38 -16.58 13.12
N ALA A 21 15.43 -16.63 14.04
CA ALA A 21 14.24 -17.47 13.93
C ALA A 21 13.00 -16.83 14.55
N ILE A 22 11.85 -17.24 14.04
CA ILE A 22 10.54 -16.97 14.62
C ILE A 22 9.79 -18.28 14.85
N ALA A 23 9.09 -18.39 15.99
CA ALA A 23 8.22 -19.51 16.26
C ALA A 23 6.76 -19.09 16.12
N VAL A 24 5.97 -19.86 15.38
CA VAL A 24 4.59 -19.57 15.03
C VAL A 24 3.64 -20.65 15.53
N ALA A 25 2.53 -20.22 16.10
CA ALA A 25 1.42 -21.10 16.47
C ALA A 25 0.08 -20.37 16.38
N GLY A 26 -0.92 -20.99 15.76
CA GLY A 26 -2.26 -20.42 15.58
C GLY A 26 -2.24 -19.08 14.82
N GLY A 27 -1.47 -19.00 13.72
CA GLY A 27 -1.34 -17.81 12.91
C GLY A 27 -0.60 -16.64 13.56
N ARG A 28 0.02 -16.86 14.75
CA ARG A 28 0.67 -15.79 15.52
C ARG A 28 2.12 -16.10 15.83
N ILE A 29 2.94 -15.06 15.83
CA ILE A 29 4.33 -15.11 16.28
C ILE A 29 4.36 -15.30 17.79
N ARG A 30 5.09 -16.30 18.27
CA ARG A 30 5.25 -16.65 19.69
C ARG A 30 6.63 -16.32 20.22
N HIS A 31 7.64 -16.45 19.39
CA HIS A 31 9.03 -16.08 19.71
C HIS A 31 9.67 -15.43 18.49
N VAL A 32 10.57 -14.48 18.72
CA VAL A 32 11.44 -13.86 17.73
C VAL A 32 12.81 -13.72 18.38
N GLY A 33 13.88 -14.12 17.74
CA GLY A 33 15.21 -13.98 18.28
C GLY A 33 16.26 -14.77 17.50
N ASP A 34 17.45 -14.90 18.10
CA ASP A 34 18.47 -15.81 17.63
C ASP A 34 17.92 -17.25 17.56
N ARG A 35 18.29 -17.99 16.51
CA ARG A 35 17.77 -19.33 16.26
C ARG A 35 18.09 -20.31 17.39
N GLU A 36 19.33 -20.27 17.92
CA GLU A 36 19.74 -21.19 18.97
C GLU A 36 18.92 -20.94 20.25
N TRP A 37 18.70 -19.66 20.57
CA TRP A 37 17.86 -19.26 21.69
C TRP A 37 16.41 -19.72 21.51
N VAL A 38 15.77 -19.45 20.36
CA VAL A 38 14.37 -19.86 20.09
C VAL A 38 14.21 -21.37 20.21
N VAL A 39 15.12 -22.15 19.60
CA VAL A 39 15.09 -23.61 19.63
C VAL A 39 15.32 -24.13 21.05
N HIS A 40 16.27 -23.53 21.81
CA HIS A 40 16.53 -23.90 23.19
C HIS A 40 15.30 -23.70 24.08
N GLU A 41 14.66 -22.53 24.01
CA GLU A 41 13.46 -22.19 24.77
C GLU A 41 12.30 -23.16 24.50
N LEU A 42 12.07 -23.51 23.25
CA LEU A 42 11.00 -24.45 22.88
C LEU A 42 11.28 -25.86 23.44
N ARG A 43 12.52 -26.34 23.33
CA ARG A 43 12.96 -27.65 23.87
C ARG A 43 12.88 -27.67 25.40
N ALA A 44 13.34 -26.63 26.07
CA ALA A 44 13.30 -26.51 27.52
C ALA A 44 11.86 -26.55 28.06
N ARG A 45 10.90 -26.09 27.30
CA ARG A 45 9.46 -26.13 27.62
C ARG A 45 8.76 -27.43 27.15
N GLY A 46 9.47 -28.34 26.53
CA GLY A 46 8.90 -29.58 25.99
C GLY A 46 7.94 -29.38 24.83
N VAL A 47 8.08 -28.27 24.09
CA VAL A 47 7.22 -27.93 22.94
C VAL A 47 7.76 -28.64 21.69
N ALA A 48 6.93 -29.50 21.07
CA ALA A 48 7.24 -30.09 19.77
C ALA A 48 7.10 -29.05 18.66
N PHE A 49 8.06 -29.03 17.74
CA PHE A 49 8.03 -28.14 16.58
C PHE A 49 8.72 -28.75 15.37
N ASP A 50 8.29 -28.31 14.20
CA ASP A 50 8.98 -28.51 12.91
C ASP A 50 9.71 -27.23 12.53
N GLU A 51 10.90 -27.35 11.96
CA GLU A 51 11.70 -26.21 11.51
C GLU A 51 11.73 -26.14 10.00
N VAL A 52 11.56 -24.91 9.48
CA VAL A 52 11.72 -24.52 8.07
C VAL A 52 12.88 -23.52 8.04
N HIS A 53 13.98 -23.85 7.37
CA HIS A 53 15.14 -22.99 7.25
C HIS A 53 15.32 -22.51 5.79
N TRP A 54 15.64 -21.22 5.62
CA TRP A 54 15.97 -20.63 4.34
C TRP A 54 17.34 -19.90 4.40
N PRO A 55 18.28 -20.15 3.47
CA PRO A 55 19.63 -19.56 3.53
C PRO A 55 19.68 -18.10 3.05
N GLY A 56 18.57 -17.41 2.95
CA GLY A 56 18.43 -15.99 2.55
C GLY A 56 17.87 -15.13 3.67
N VAL A 57 16.97 -14.20 3.29
CA VAL A 57 16.33 -13.22 4.17
C VAL A 57 14.90 -13.64 4.50
N LEU A 58 14.51 -13.48 5.76
CA LEU A 58 13.13 -13.55 6.24
C LEU A 58 12.73 -12.17 6.77
N ALA A 59 11.66 -11.61 6.20
CA ALA A 59 11.06 -10.34 6.64
C ALA A 59 9.56 -10.52 6.91
N PRO A 60 8.87 -9.53 7.52
CA PRO A 60 7.42 -9.51 7.46
C PRO A 60 6.96 -9.46 6.01
N GLY A 61 5.75 -9.95 5.75
CA GLY A 61 5.12 -9.78 4.45
C GLY A 61 5.07 -8.29 4.06
N LEU A 62 5.27 -8.02 2.78
CA LEU A 62 5.16 -6.67 2.24
C LEU A 62 3.71 -6.18 2.34
N VAL A 63 3.55 -4.88 2.50
CA VAL A 63 2.25 -4.23 2.64
C VAL A 63 2.11 -3.17 1.57
N ASN A 64 1.30 -3.46 0.56
CA ASN A 64 1.02 -2.57 -0.55
C ASN A 64 -0.07 -1.57 -0.17
N ALA A 65 0.28 -0.31 -0.04
CA ALA A 65 -0.61 0.72 0.48
C ALA A 65 -1.47 1.42 -0.60
N HIS A 66 -1.36 1.02 -1.87
CA HIS A 66 -2.20 1.52 -2.96
C HIS A 66 -2.15 0.59 -4.16
N SER A 67 -3.32 0.09 -4.55
CA SER A 67 -3.48 -0.78 -5.72
C SER A 67 -4.92 -0.76 -6.23
N HIS A 68 -5.08 -1.12 -7.52
CA HIS A 68 -6.36 -1.43 -8.15
C HIS A 68 -6.22 -2.80 -8.82
N LEU A 69 -6.44 -3.88 -8.06
CA LEU A 69 -6.27 -5.25 -8.54
C LEU A 69 -7.12 -5.59 -9.75
N GLN A 70 -8.31 -4.99 -9.85
CA GLN A 70 -9.22 -5.20 -10.99
C GLN A 70 -8.60 -4.82 -12.34
N TYR A 71 -7.64 -3.88 -12.38
CA TYR A 71 -7.00 -3.47 -13.63
C TYR A 71 -5.82 -4.35 -14.06
N THR A 72 -5.64 -5.51 -13.43
CA THR A 72 -4.61 -6.49 -13.85
C THR A 72 -4.77 -6.92 -15.30
N GLY A 73 -6.01 -7.09 -15.80
CA GLY A 73 -6.29 -7.37 -17.20
C GLY A 73 -5.97 -6.23 -18.18
N MET A 74 -5.72 -5.04 -17.68
CA MET A 74 -5.39 -3.84 -18.47
C MET A 74 -3.89 -3.57 -18.58
N ALA A 75 -3.03 -4.56 -18.34
CA ALA A 75 -1.57 -4.42 -18.34
C ALA A 75 -0.98 -3.90 -19.68
N GLU A 76 -1.72 -3.93 -20.77
CA GLU A 76 -1.29 -3.32 -22.04
C GLU A 76 -1.18 -1.79 -21.95
N VAL A 77 -2.07 -1.14 -21.16
CA VAL A 77 -2.01 0.30 -20.87
C VAL A 77 -0.75 0.63 -20.08
N GLY A 78 -0.45 -0.11 -19.01
CA GLY A 78 0.72 0.10 -18.17
C GLY A 78 2.09 -0.19 -18.84
N ARG A 79 2.08 -0.74 -20.06
CA ARG A 79 3.30 -0.88 -20.91
C ARG A 79 3.51 0.31 -21.81
N GLY A 80 2.57 1.25 -21.84
CA GLY A 80 2.68 2.49 -22.57
C GLY A 80 3.69 3.47 -21.95
N SER A 81 3.78 4.63 -22.55
CA SER A 81 4.50 5.80 -22.03
C SER A 81 3.71 7.02 -22.45
N TYR A 82 3.35 7.83 -21.49
CA TYR A 82 2.39 8.94 -21.69
C TYR A 82 3.03 10.28 -21.36
N ALA A 83 2.43 11.34 -21.84
CA ALA A 83 2.90 12.70 -21.64
C ALA A 83 2.25 13.40 -20.43
N GLY A 84 1.56 12.64 -19.57
CA GLY A 84 0.86 13.11 -18.40
C GLY A 84 -0.48 12.42 -18.21
N PHE A 85 -1.20 12.83 -17.16
CA PHE A 85 -2.42 12.19 -16.71
C PHE A 85 -3.51 12.10 -17.80
N ASP A 86 -3.73 13.17 -18.56
CA ASP A 86 -4.78 13.21 -19.59
C ASP A 86 -4.48 12.27 -20.76
N ASP A 87 -3.23 12.18 -21.20
CA ASP A 87 -2.79 11.28 -22.27
C ASP A 87 -2.93 9.81 -21.85
N TRP A 88 -2.64 9.51 -20.58
CA TRP A 88 -2.86 8.20 -20.01
C TRP A 88 -4.36 7.86 -19.89
N ASP A 89 -5.21 8.79 -19.41
CA ASP A 89 -6.66 8.58 -19.27
C ASP A 89 -7.33 8.36 -20.64
N ASP A 90 -6.87 9.05 -21.69
CA ASP A 90 -7.32 8.84 -23.07
C ASP A 90 -6.99 7.41 -23.57
N ALA A 91 -5.90 6.79 -23.11
CA ALA A 91 -5.55 5.41 -23.41
C ALA A 91 -6.27 4.40 -22.51
N PHE A 92 -6.44 4.72 -21.23
CA PHE A 92 -7.08 3.88 -20.21
C PHE A 92 -8.58 3.72 -20.46
N THR A 93 -9.29 4.83 -20.68
CA THR A 93 -10.75 4.86 -20.73
C THR A 93 -11.36 3.94 -21.82
N PRO A 94 -10.84 3.84 -23.06
CA PRO A 94 -11.37 2.90 -24.05
C PRO A 94 -11.19 1.43 -23.64
N VAL A 95 -10.05 1.07 -23.04
CA VAL A 95 -9.76 -0.30 -22.59
C VAL A 95 -10.69 -0.66 -21.43
N TYR A 96 -10.86 0.21 -20.45
CA TYR A 96 -11.81 0.03 -19.35
C TYR A 96 -13.25 -0.20 -19.87
N ARG A 97 -13.70 0.61 -20.82
CA ARG A 97 -15.06 0.52 -21.41
C ARG A 97 -15.28 -0.70 -22.31
N ALA A 98 -14.22 -1.34 -22.79
CA ALA A 98 -14.33 -2.57 -23.58
C ALA A 98 -14.92 -3.74 -22.78
N GLY A 99 -14.89 -3.65 -21.45
CA GLY A 99 -15.36 -4.64 -20.50
C GLY A 99 -14.32 -5.73 -20.23
N HIS A 100 -14.26 -6.13 -18.98
CA HIS A 100 -13.33 -7.12 -18.44
C HIS A 100 -14.05 -8.11 -17.54
N ASP A 101 -13.43 -9.24 -17.29
CA ASP A 101 -13.79 -10.11 -16.16
C ASP A 101 -13.09 -9.58 -14.91
N TRP A 102 -13.68 -8.54 -14.31
CA TRP A 102 -13.11 -7.83 -13.16
C TRP A 102 -12.80 -8.77 -11.99
N ALA A 103 -13.60 -9.79 -11.77
CA ALA A 103 -13.34 -10.79 -10.73
C ALA A 103 -12.10 -11.63 -11.04
N GLN A 104 -11.97 -12.12 -12.27
CA GLN A 104 -10.82 -12.91 -12.69
C GLN A 104 -9.54 -12.07 -12.70
N ASP A 105 -9.62 -10.85 -13.19
CA ASP A 105 -8.48 -9.91 -13.27
C ASP A 105 -7.99 -9.55 -11.87
N ALA A 106 -8.88 -9.18 -10.95
CA ALA A 106 -8.53 -8.88 -9.57
C ALA A 106 -7.93 -10.10 -8.83
N ALA A 107 -8.49 -11.30 -9.06
CA ALA A 107 -7.92 -12.52 -8.51
C ALA A 107 -6.53 -12.85 -9.09
N ALA A 108 -6.25 -12.50 -10.35
CA ALA A 108 -4.93 -12.65 -10.95
C ALA A 108 -3.93 -11.69 -10.29
N GLY A 109 -4.29 -10.41 -10.11
CA GLY A 109 -3.46 -9.42 -9.41
C GLY A 109 -3.14 -9.81 -7.98
N ALA A 110 -4.14 -10.32 -7.23
CA ALA A 110 -3.93 -10.82 -5.88
C ALA A 110 -2.89 -11.96 -5.83
N ARG A 111 -2.94 -12.91 -6.79
CA ARG A 111 -1.96 -13.99 -6.90
C ARG A 111 -0.55 -13.47 -7.22
N GLU A 112 -0.43 -12.49 -8.12
CA GLU A 112 0.85 -11.87 -8.45
C GLU A 112 1.47 -11.17 -7.25
N MET A 113 0.69 -10.41 -6.48
CA MET A 113 1.15 -9.76 -5.26
C MET A 113 1.61 -10.78 -4.21
N ILE A 114 0.85 -11.85 -3.98
CA ILE A 114 1.26 -12.91 -3.06
C ILE A 114 2.56 -13.56 -3.52
N ALA A 115 2.72 -13.81 -4.81
CA ALA A 115 3.95 -14.38 -5.36
C ALA A 115 5.16 -13.44 -5.19
N ALA A 116 4.94 -12.14 -5.13
CA ALA A 116 5.97 -11.12 -4.91
C ALA A 116 6.23 -10.80 -3.41
N GLY A 117 5.62 -11.55 -2.47
CA GLY A 117 5.88 -11.36 -1.04
C GLY A 117 4.89 -10.47 -0.30
N THR A 118 3.84 -9.98 -0.97
CA THR A 118 2.83 -9.11 -0.36
C THR A 118 1.79 -9.93 0.42
N THR A 119 1.45 -9.47 1.62
CA THR A 119 0.48 -10.13 2.52
C THR A 119 -0.70 -9.25 2.91
N ALA A 120 -0.58 -7.93 2.72
CA ALA A 120 -1.66 -6.97 2.97
C ALA A 120 -1.71 -5.91 1.87
N VAL A 121 -2.91 -5.48 1.50
CA VAL A 121 -3.14 -4.58 0.37
C VAL A 121 -4.21 -3.56 0.69
N ALA A 122 -4.00 -2.30 0.33
CA ALA A 122 -5.05 -1.31 0.14
C ALA A 122 -5.54 -1.41 -1.30
N ASP A 123 -6.66 -2.07 -1.52
CA ASP A 123 -7.22 -2.31 -2.85
C ASP A 123 -8.39 -1.37 -3.11
N ILE A 124 -8.27 -0.52 -4.10
CA ILE A 124 -9.27 0.45 -4.52
C ILE A 124 -10.15 -0.20 -5.60
N VAL A 125 -11.45 -0.27 -5.33
CA VAL A 125 -12.40 -1.06 -6.13
C VAL A 125 -13.52 -0.18 -6.67
N THR A 126 -13.71 -0.18 -7.99
CA THR A 126 -14.79 0.55 -8.68
C THR A 126 -15.93 -0.36 -9.12
N ASP A 127 -15.64 -1.64 -9.39
CA ASP A 127 -16.59 -2.62 -9.89
C ASP A 127 -16.85 -3.70 -8.84
N VAL A 128 -18.14 -3.97 -8.57
CA VAL A 128 -18.57 -4.85 -7.47
C VAL A 128 -18.05 -6.29 -7.63
N GLU A 129 -17.82 -6.73 -8.86
CA GLU A 129 -17.29 -8.05 -9.20
C GLU A 129 -15.86 -8.26 -8.68
N ALA A 130 -15.08 -7.18 -8.56
CA ALA A 130 -13.71 -7.23 -8.04
C ALA A 130 -13.62 -7.21 -6.50
N ALA A 131 -14.69 -6.82 -5.82
CA ALA A 131 -14.69 -6.51 -4.39
C ALA A 131 -14.31 -7.69 -3.47
N SER A 132 -14.41 -8.94 -3.95
CA SER A 132 -14.07 -10.12 -3.17
C SER A 132 -12.58 -10.54 -3.27
N ALA A 133 -11.78 -9.90 -4.10
CA ALA A 133 -10.44 -10.38 -4.44
C ALA A 133 -9.53 -10.59 -3.21
N LEU A 134 -9.48 -9.63 -2.28
CA LEU A 134 -8.69 -9.77 -1.05
C LEU A 134 -9.25 -10.88 -0.14
N HIS A 135 -10.57 -10.95 0.01
CA HIS A 135 -11.26 -11.97 0.80
C HIS A 135 -10.94 -13.38 0.30
N ASP A 136 -11.12 -13.61 -0.99
CA ASP A 136 -10.94 -14.91 -1.63
C ASP A 136 -9.47 -15.35 -1.62
N ALA A 137 -8.54 -14.42 -1.82
CA ALA A 137 -7.10 -14.66 -1.72
C ALA A 137 -6.60 -14.77 -0.28
N ARG A 138 -7.43 -14.42 0.73
CA ARG A 138 -7.08 -14.31 2.14
C ARG A 138 -5.92 -13.35 2.40
N LEU A 139 -5.82 -12.31 1.60
CA LEU A 139 -4.95 -11.17 1.86
C LEU A 139 -5.50 -10.35 3.01
N HIS A 140 -4.63 -9.88 3.87
CA HIS A 140 -4.98 -8.82 4.81
C HIS A 140 -5.07 -7.47 4.07
N GLY A 141 -5.51 -6.44 4.77
CA GLY A 141 -5.61 -5.10 4.20
C GLY A 141 -7.01 -4.53 4.30
N ILE A 142 -7.33 -3.66 3.35
CA ILE A 142 -8.62 -2.98 3.27
C ILE A 142 -9.08 -2.94 1.82
N THR A 143 -10.33 -3.35 1.58
CA THR A 143 -11.05 -3.10 0.34
C THR A 143 -11.70 -1.72 0.44
N TYR A 144 -11.24 -0.77 -0.36
CA TYR A 144 -11.79 0.58 -0.43
C TYR A 144 -12.78 0.67 -1.59
N TRP A 145 -14.05 0.93 -1.28
CA TRP A 145 -15.01 1.27 -2.34
C TRP A 145 -14.73 2.66 -2.86
N GLU A 146 -14.50 2.79 -4.17
CA GLU A 146 -14.20 4.06 -4.79
C GLU A 146 -15.47 4.85 -5.08
N VAL A 147 -15.48 6.11 -4.66
CA VAL A 147 -16.58 7.05 -4.83
C VAL A 147 -16.12 8.15 -5.78
N MET A 148 -16.71 8.22 -6.98
CA MET A 148 -16.34 9.20 -8.01
C MET A 148 -17.55 9.71 -8.79
N SER A 149 -17.38 10.87 -9.43
CA SER A 149 -18.38 11.48 -10.33
C SER A 149 -19.72 11.86 -9.67
N TRP A 150 -19.75 12.03 -8.33
CA TRP A 150 -20.93 12.47 -7.61
C TRP A 150 -21.03 14.00 -7.61
N THR A 151 -22.19 14.50 -8.09
CA THR A 151 -22.57 15.90 -7.96
C THR A 151 -23.26 16.14 -6.62
N ASN A 152 -23.24 17.38 -6.10
CA ASN A 152 -23.96 17.76 -4.88
C ASN A 152 -25.45 17.38 -4.94
N ALA A 153 -26.08 17.57 -6.10
CA ALA A 153 -27.49 17.24 -6.28
C ALA A 153 -27.77 15.73 -6.17
N ALA A 154 -27.00 14.91 -6.86
CA ALA A 154 -27.13 13.45 -6.80
C ALA A 154 -26.78 12.92 -5.41
N TRP A 155 -25.77 13.51 -4.75
CA TRP A 155 -25.38 13.16 -3.40
C TRP A 155 -26.50 13.42 -2.39
N ALA A 156 -27.09 14.61 -2.42
CA ALA A 156 -28.21 14.98 -1.52
C ALA A 156 -29.44 14.06 -1.68
N GLU A 157 -29.64 13.50 -2.88
CA GLU A 157 -30.77 12.59 -3.16
C GLU A 157 -30.55 11.18 -2.60
N ARG A 158 -29.36 10.60 -2.79
CA ARG A 158 -29.11 9.18 -2.50
C ARG A 158 -27.68 8.83 -2.08
N GLY A 159 -26.73 9.77 -2.11
CA GLY A 159 -25.31 9.49 -2.03
C GLY A 159 -24.92 8.72 -0.78
N ARG A 160 -25.25 9.24 0.39
CA ARG A 160 -24.92 8.60 1.68
C ARG A 160 -25.49 7.18 1.76
N ALA A 161 -26.78 7.01 1.46
CA ALA A 161 -27.43 5.70 1.56
C ALA A 161 -26.83 4.66 0.60
N GLU A 162 -26.45 5.08 -0.62
CA GLU A 162 -25.83 4.20 -1.62
C GLU A 162 -24.42 3.79 -1.18
N VAL A 163 -23.61 4.70 -0.69
CA VAL A 163 -22.26 4.42 -0.22
C VAL A 163 -22.26 3.52 1.02
N GLU A 164 -23.17 3.76 1.98
CA GLU A 164 -23.34 2.89 3.15
C GLU A 164 -23.77 1.48 2.74
N ALA A 165 -24.70 1.35 1.80
CA ALA A 165 -25.11 0.03 1.28
C ALA A 165 -23.97 -0.70 0.57
N ARG A 166 -23.08 0.03 -0.13
CA ARG A 166 -21.88 -0.55 -0.74
C ARG A 166 -20.91 -1.07 0.32
N LEU A 167 -20.63 -0.27 1.35
CA LEU A 167 -19.78 -0.70 2.47
C LEU A 167 -20.31 -1.97 3.15
N ASP A 168 -21.63 -2.03 3.37
CA ASP A 168 -22.27 -3.19 4.00
C ASP A 168 -22.22 -4.46 3.13
N ALA A 169 -22.09 -4.30 1.81
CA ALA A 169 -22.00 -5.41 0.86
C ALA A 169 -20.56 -5.91 0.64
N LEU A 170 -19.54 -5.17 1.07
CA LEU A 170 -18.14 -5.61 0.92
C LEU A 170 -17.84 -6.83 1.81
N PRO A 171 -17.13 -7.84 1.28
CA PRO A 171 -16.70 -8.99 2.09
C PRO A 171 -15.80 -8.57 3.27
N SER A 172 -15.98 -9.21 4.41
CA SER A 172 -15.17 -8.99 5.60
C SER A 172 -14.85 -10.33 6.28
N PRO A 173 -13.60 -10.62 6.73
CA PRO A 173 -12.40 -9.85 6.44
C PRO A 173 -12.08 -9.81 4.95
N PRO A 174 -11.25 -8.90 4.41
CA PRO A 174 -10.42 -7.90 5.11
C PRO A 174 -11.24 -6.74 5.68
N GLY A 175 -10.53 -5.66 6.14
CA GLY A 175 -11.18 -4.41 6.50
C GLY A 175 -11.86 -3.75 5.29
N THR A 176 -12.79 -2.84 5.54
CA THR A 176 -13.49 -2.07 4.50
C THR A 176 -13.29 -0.58 4.68
N GLY A 177 -13.27 0.18 3.58
CA GLY A 177 -13.05 1.60 3.58
C GLY A 177 -13.73 2.31 2.41
N LEU A 178 -13.60 3.63 2.37
CA LEU A 178 -14.03 4.46 1.24
C LEU A 178 -12.83 5.18 0.64
N SER A 179 -12.82 5.27 -0.68
CA SER A 179 -11.92 6.11 -1.45
C SER A 179 -12.73 7.18 -2.18
N PRO A 180 -12.87 8.42 -1.63
CA PRO A 180 -13.33 9.52 -2.45
C PRO A 180 -12.25 9.83 -3.49
N HIS A 181 -12.30 9.17 -4.63
CA HIS A 181 -11.26 9.07 -5.66
C HIS A 181 -10.19 10.17 -5.57
N ALA A 182 -10.54 11.40 -5.95
CA ALA A 182 -9.62 12.55 -5.95
C ALA A 182 -10.41 13.86 -5.75
N PRO A 183 -9.75 14.96 -5.31
CA PRO A 183 -10.41 16.25 -5.08
C PRO A 183 -11.14 16.81 -6.29
N TYR A 184 -10.66 16.48 -7.49
CA TYR A 184 -11.19 16.95 -8.77
C TYR A 184 -12.23 16.01 -9.42
N SER A 185 -12.65 14.97 -8.75
CA SER A 185 -13.60 13.96 -9.28
C SER A 185 -14.93 13.90 -8.56
N LEU A 186 -15.11 14.74 -7.54
CA LEU A 186 -16.32 14.84 -6.70
C LEU A 186 -16.66 16.29 -6.45
N ASP A 187 -17.95 16.60 -6.36
CA ASP A 187 -18.39 17.87 -5.81
C ASP A 187 -18.11 17.94 -4.29
N VAL A 188 -18.30 19.11 -3.69
CA VAL A 188 -17.88 19.39 -2.31
C VAL A 188 -18.69 18.63 -1.25
N GLU A 189 -20.01 18.45 -1.44
CA GLU A 189 -20.85 17.79 -0.42
C GLU A 189 -20.43 16.32 -0.18
N PRO A 190 -20.15 15.48 -1.21
CA PRO A 190 -19.56 14.16 -0.98
C PRO A 190 -18.26 14.20 -0.18
N LEU A 191 -17.35 15.12 -0.51
CA LEU A 191 -16.06 15.26 0.18
C LEU A 191 -16.21 15.68 1.66
N LEU A 192 -17.28 16.41 1.99
CA LEU A 192 -17.60 16.79 3.36
C LEU A 192 -18.18 15.62 4.17
N GLU A 193 -19.06 14.80 3.57
CA GLU A 193 -19.80 13.78 4.32
C GLU A 193 -19.09 12.43 4.40
N ILE A 194 -18.29 12.06 3.39
CA ILE A 194 -17.59 10.75 3.36
C ILE A 194 -16.70 10.54 4.58
N PRO A 195 -15.90 11.53 5.06
CA PRO A 195 -15.12 11.39 6.27
C PRO A 195 -15.96 11.04 7.51
N ASP A 196 -17.14 11.64 7.64
CA ASP A 196 -18.04 11.38 8.76
C ASP A 196 -18.61 9.96 8.69
N ILE A 197 -19.04 9.49 7.51
CA ILE A 197 -19.51 8.10 7.30
C ILE A 197 -18.41 7.10 7.73
N VAL A 198 -17.17 7.32 7.31
CA VAL A 198 -16.04 6.45 7.63
C VAL A 198 -15.76 6.43 9.13
N ARG A 199 -15.73 7.59 9.78
CA ARG A 199 -15.45 7.73 11.21
C ARG A 199 -16.55 7.16 12.09
N GLU A 200 -17.82 7.36 11.73
CA GLU A 200 -18.96 6.75 12.40
C GLU A 200 -18.91 5.22 12.39
N ARG A 201 -18.35 4.63 11.35
CA ARG A 201 -18.21 3.17 11.18
C ARG A 201 -16.87 2.63 11.72
N GLY A 202 -15.95 3.47 12.15
CA GLY A 202 -14.58 3.07 12.53
C GLY A 202 -13.81 2.47 11.36
N SER A 203 -14.12 2.89 10.13
CA SER A 203 -13.51 2.47 8.88
C SER A 203 -12.35 3.39 8.49
N ARG A 204 -11.83 3.32 7.26
CA ARG A 204 -10.64 4.07 6.82
C ARG A 204 -10.90 4.80 5.51
N LEU A 205 -10.16 5.89 5.31
CA LEU A 205 -10.17 6.68 4.07
C LEU A 205 -8.90 6.43 3.25
N HIS A 206 -9.08 6.46 1.96
CA HIS A 206 -8.02 6.55 0.95
C HIS A 206 -8.36 7.68 -0.02
N LEU A 207 -7.35 8.37 -0.59
CA LEU A 207 -7.56 9.46 -1.55
C LEU A 207 -6.37 9.54 -2.50
N HIS A 208 -6.59 9.66 -3.81
CA HIS A 208 -5.56 10.12 -4.74
C HIS A 208 -5.35 11.62 -4.52
N LEU A 209 -4.13 12.04 -4.25
CA LEU A 209 -3.84 13.44 -3.95
C LEU A 209 -2.45 13.85 -4.42
N GLY A 210 -2.38 14.98 -5.12
CA GLY A 210 -1.15 15.50 -5.67
C GLY A 210 -0.57 14.61 -6.76
N GLU A 211 -1.42 13.90 -7.48
CA GLU A 211 -1.04 13.05 -8.61
C GLU A 211 -0.84 13.87 -9.87
N ALA A 212 -1.75 14.80 -10.16
CA ALA A 212 -1.74 15.57 -11.39
C ALA A 212 -1.29 17.03 -11.16
N ALA A 213 -0.63 17.61 -12.18
CA ALA A 213 -0.05 18.95 -12.08
C ALA A 213 -1.10 20.05 -11.83
N PHE A 214 -2.35 19.85 -12.25
CA PHE A 214 -3.43 20.80 -12.04
C PHE A 214 -3.94 20.84 -10.57
N GLU A 215 -3.51 19.91 -9.72
CA GLU A 215 -3.78 19.94 -8.27
C GLU A 215 -2.90 20.94 -7.51
N ARG A 216 -1.87 21.49 -8.16
CA ARG A 216 -1.05 22.56 -7.58
C ARG A 216 -1.90 23.81 -7.34
N GLU A 217 -1.40 24.66 -6.44
CA GLU A 217 -1.97 25.97 -6.21
C GLU A 217 -2.06 26.76 -7.54
N HIS A 218 -3.28 27.06 -7.98
CA HIS A 218 -3.55 27.94 -9.10
C HIS A 218 -4.96 28.54 -8.98
N GLY A 219 -5.21 29.61 -9.73
CA GLY A 219 -6.46 30.36 -9.64
C GLY A 219 -6.46 31.39 -8.50
N GLU A 220 -7.59 32.06 -8.31
CA GLU A 220 -7.80 32.99 -7.20
C GLU A 220 -8.20 32.25 -5.95
N ALA A 221 -7.61 32.61 -4.81
CA ALA A 221 -7.97 32.04 -3.50
C ALA A 221 -9.44 32.37 -3.18
N VAL A 222 -10.30 31.36 -3.25
CA VAL A 222 -11.72 31.49 -2.92
C VAL A 222 -12.02 30.54 -1.76
N PRO A 223 -12.63 31.02 -0.64
CA PRO A 223 -13.05 30.15 0.42
C PRO A 223 -13.92 29.00 -0.12
N TRP A 224 -13.68 27.77 0.32
CA TRP A 224 -14.35 26.56 -0.17
C TRP A 224 -15.90 26.67 -0.14
N GLN A 225 -16.47 27.40 0.84
CA GLN A 225 -17.91 27.66 0.91
C GLN A 225 -18.46 28.38 -0.31
N LYS A 226 -17.63 29.16 -1.02
CA LYS A 226 -18.02 29.84 -2.26
C LYS A 226 -17.89 28.94 -3.47
N GLN A 227 -17.13 27.85 -3.36
CA GLN A 227 -16.94 26.87 -4.45
C GLN A 227 -18.04 25.80 -4.47
N ARG A 228 -18.87 25.69 -3.46
CA ARG A 228 -19.95 24.70 -3.36
C ARG A 228 -20.83 24.53 -4.60
N PRO A 229 -21.15 25.57 -5.38
CA PRO A 229 -21.89 25.38 -6.63
C PRO A 229 -21.03 24.90 -7.78
N ALA A 230 -19.68 24.96 -7.67
CA ALA A 230 -18.79 24.52 -8.72
C ALA A 230 -18.82 23.00 -8.85
N SER A 231 -18.99 22.51 -10.06
CA SER A 231 -18.81 21.10 -10.36
C SER A 231 -17.32 20.72 -10.18
N PHE A 232 -17.03 19.45 -9.90
CA PHE A 232 -15.65 18.95 -9.86
C PHE A 232 -14.86 19.26 -11.15
N ARG A 233 -15.53 19.36 -12.31
CA ARG A 233 -14.92 19.79 -13.59
C ARG A 233 -14.42 21.23 -13.53
N ALA A 234 -15.18 22.13 -12.90
CA ALA A 234 -14.75 23.51 -12.73
C ALA A 234 -13.54 23.61 -11.78
N LEU A 235 -13.47 22.80 -10.73
CA LEU A 235 -12.29 22.72 -9.85
C LEU A 235 -11.03 22.32 -10.62
N ARG A 236 -11.14 21.40 -11.58
CA ARG A 236 -10.02 20.98 -12.42
C ARG A 236 -9.57 22.11 -13.37
N ASP A 237 -10.51 22.80 -14.00
CA ASP A 237 -10.23 23.80 -15.02
C ASP A 237 -9.84 25.17 -14.43
N GLU A 238 -10.48 25.57 -13.32
CA GLU A 238 -10.34 26.88 -12.69
C GLU A 238 -9.40 26.87 -11.47
N GLY A 239 -9.05 25.67 -10.96
CA GLY A 239 -8.21 25.46 -9.77
C GLY A 239 -8.98 25.52 -8.47
N PHE A 240 -8.24 25.18 -7.42
CA PHE A 240 -8.77 25.14 -6.04
C PHE A 240 -8.64 26.50 -5.33
N GLY A 241 -7.96 27.47 -5.97
CA GLY A 241 -7.61 28.75 -5.37
C GLY A 241 -6.49 28.66 -4.32
N THR A 242 -6.31 27.48 -3.74
CA THR A 242 -5.19 27.00 -2.91
C THR A 242 -4.67 25.71 -3.56
N GLY A 243 -3.72 24.99 -2.92
CA GLY A 243 -3.40 23.62 -3.34
C GLY A 243 -4.54 22.65 -2.99
N ALA A 244 -4.65 21.56 -3.74
CA ALA A 244 -5.65 20.52 -3.48
C ALA A 244 -5.55 19.94 -2.05
N THR A 245 -4.34 19.84 -1.50
CA THR A 245 -4.11 19.38 -0.12
C THR A 245 -4.79 20.28 0.91
N GLU A 246 -4.63 21.61 0.79
CA GLU A 246 -5.27 22.56 1.70
C GLU A 246 -6.79 22.51 1.56
N PHE A 247 -7.29 22.38 0.32
CA PHE A 247 -8.70 22.24 0.04
C PHE A 247 -9.33 21.02 0.75
N VAL A 248 -8.74 19.83 0.61
CA VAL A 248 -9.28 18.63 1.29
C VAL A 248 -9.06 18.64 2.80
N ASP A 249 -8.03 19.34 3.28
CA ASP A 249 -7.81 19.55 4.71
C ASP A 249 -8.92 20.41 5.34
N GLU A 250 -9.32 21.49 4.67
CA GLU A 250 -10.44 22.33 5.09
C GLU A 250 -11.79 21.58 5.12
N LEU A 251 -11.95 20.58 4.24
CA LEU A 251 -13.12 19.70 4.22
C LEU A 251 -13.05 18.57 5.26
N GLY A 252 -11.95 18.46 6.01
CA GLY A 252 -11.80 17.46 7.07
C GLY A 252 -11.52 16.05 6.57
N VAL A 253 -11.07 15.87 5.32
CA VAL A 253 -10.74 14.55 4.74
C VAL A 253 -9.46 13.98 5.35
N LEU A 254 -8.45 14.83 5.60
CA LEU A 254 -7.15 14.41 6.10
C LEU A 254 -7.19 14.05 7.60
N GLY A 255 -6.47 13.01 7.98
CA GLY A 255 -6.39 12.55 9.36
C GLY A 255 -5.56 11.28 9.51
N PRO A 256 -5.37 10.76 10.74
CA PRO A 256 -4.67 9.50 10.96
C PRO A 256 -5.45 8.27 10.47
N ASP A 257 -6.71 8.45 10.15
CA ASP A 257 -7.64 7.48 9.56
C ASP A 257 -7.62 7.51 8.02
N CYS A 258 -6.88 8.46 7.43
CA CYS A 258 -6.72 8.65 5.99
C CYS A 258 -5.27 8.41 5.56
N HIS A 259 -5.08 7.77 4.42
CA HIS A 259 -3.82 7.82 3.70
C HIS A 259 -4.06 8.25 2.26
N ILE A 260 -3.06 8.86 1.65
CA ILE A 260 -3.13 9.34 0.28
C ILE A 260 -2.18 8.55 -0.63
N ALA A 261 -2.52 8.45 -1.92
CA ALA A 261 -1.64 7.92 -2.94
C ALA A 261 -0.96 9.04 -3.75
N HIS A 262 0.17 8.69 -4.37
CA HIS A 262 1.02 9.47 -5.27
C HIS A 262 1.85 10.55 -4.59
N GLY A 263 1.24 11.66 -4.14
CA GLY A 263 1.97 12.74 -3.46
C GLY A 263 3.10 13.35 -4.28
N VAL A 264 2.95 13.43 -5.62
CA VAL A 264 3.97 13.93 -6.55
C VAL A 264 4.09 15.44 -6.45
N TYR A 265 2.99 16.13 -6.61
CA TYR A 265 2.94 17.59 -6.72
C TYR A 265 2.69 18.26 -5.36
N MET A 266 3.53 17.94 -4.36
CA MET A 266 3.40 18.43 -3.00
C MET A 266 4.44 19.50 -2.67
N THR A 267 3.97 20.68 -2.28
CA THR A 267 4.82 21.76 -1.74
C THR A 267 5.28 21.41 -0.30
N ALA A 268 6.22 22.20 0.24
CA ALA A 268 6.60 22.07 1.65
C ALA A 268 5.43 22.31 2.62
N ARG A 269 4.47 23.17 2.22
CA ARG A 269 3.24 23.43 2.99
C ARG A 269 2.33 22.22 3.00
N ASP A 270 2.10 21.58 1.85
CA ASP A 270 1.28 20.38 1.74
C ASP A 270 1.85 19.26 2.61
N ARG A 271 3.15 19.00 2.50
CA ARG A 271 3.84 17.99 3.33
C ARG A 271 3.75 18.30 4.82
N ALA A 272 3.76 19.58 5.22
CA ALA A 272 3.57 19.99 6.61
C ALA A 272 2.13 19.75 7.09
N ILE A 273 1.12 19.98 6.24
CA ILE A 273 -0.29 19.67 6.54
C ILE A 273 -0.44 18.16 6.76
N LEU A 274 0.04 17.33 5.84
CA LEU A 274 -0.03 15.87 5.96
C LEU A 274 0.59 15.37 7.27
N ARG A 275 1.78 15.87 7.65
CA ARG A 275 2.41 15.54 8.94
C ARG A 275 1.56 15.98 10.13
N ALA A 276 1.04 17.21 10.10
CA ALA A 276 0.24 17.75 11.19
C ALA A 276 -1.07 16.97 11.39
N ARG A 277 -1.63 16.42 10.32
CA ARG A 277 -2.83 15.59 10.35
C ARG A 277 -2.55 14.11 10.65
N GLY A 278 -1.29 13.67 10.57
CA GLY A 278 -0.92 12.26 10.73
C GLY A 278 -1.33 11.41 9.51
N THR A 279 -1.51 12.03 8.36
CA THR A 279 -1.87 11.36 7.11
C THR A 279 -0.64 10.74 6.48
N THR A 280 -0.70 9.43 6.17
CA THR A 280 0.38 8.69 5.51
C THR A 280 0.34 8.91 3.99
N VAL A 281 1.50 8.94 3.35
CA VAL A 281 1.64 9.05 1.88
C VAL A 281 2.12 7.71 1.32
N ALA A 282 1.31 7.08 0.48
CA ALA A 282 1.68 5.91 -0.31
C ALA A 282 2.29 6.35 -1.64
N LEU A 283 3.61 6.20 -1.79
CA LEU A 283 4.33 6.59 -2.99
C LEU A 283 4.30 5.48 -4.02
N CYS A 284 3.95 5.82 -5.28
CA CYS A 284 3.81 4.90 -6.42
C CYS A 284 4.73 5.33 -7.59
N PRO A 285 6.07 5.31 -7.40
CA PRO A 285 6.98 6.00 -8.30
C PRO A 285 7.00 5.44 -9.72
N ARG A 286 6.79 4.13 -9.89
CA ARG A 286 6.80 3.50 -11.23
C ARG A 286 5.53 3.82 -12.01
N SER A 287 4.37 3.86 -11.32
CA SER A 287 3.12 4.33 -11.91
C SER A 287 3.26 5.77 -12.39
N ASN A 288 3.74 6.66 -11.53
CA ASN A 288 3.99 8.05 -11.88
C ASN A 288 4.86 8.20 -13.14
N ALA A 289 5.91 7.37 -13.26
CA ALA A 289 6.81 7.39 -14.42
C ALA A 289 6.14 6.90 -15.71
N VAL A 290 5.29 5.86 -15.65
CA VAL A 290 4.53 5.36 -16.80
C VAL A 290 3.54 6.40 -17.30
N ILE A 291 2.80 7.04 -16.38
CA ILE A 291 1.84 8.10 -16.70
C ILE A 291 2.54 9.36 -17.24
N GLY A 292 3.86 9.51 -16.99
CA GLY A 292 4.61 10.68 -17.43
C GLY A 292 4.49 11.86 -16.47
N LEU A 293 4.29 11.60 -15.19
CA LEU A 293 4.26 12.60 -14.13
C LEU A 293 5.68 12.98 -13.68
N ASP A 294 5.79 14.07 -12.90
CA ASP A 294 7.04 14.45 -12.26
C ASP A 294 7.46 13.41 -11.18
N GLU A 295 8.70 13.49 -10.74
CA GLU A 295 9.20 12.66 -9.64
C GLU A 295 8.65 13.18 -8.28
N PRO A 296 8.11 12.31 -7.41
CA PRO A 296 7.70 12.72 -6.07
C PRO A 296 8.90 13.21 -5.25
N PRO A 297 8.73 14.18 -4.34
CA PRO A 297 9.84 14.76 -3.54
C PRO A 297 10.25 13.82 -2.39
N VAL A 298 10.78 12.64 -2.72
CA VAL A 298 11.09 11.54 -1.77
C VAL A 298 12.05 11.99 -0.69
N ALA A 299 13.16 12.66 -1.07
CA ALA A 299 14.15 13.13 -0.10
C ALA A 299 13.55 14.15 0.89
N ALA A 300 12.67 15.03 0.42
CA ALA A 300 12.01 16.00 1.29
C ALA A 300 11.05 15.31 2.28
N TYR A 301 10.24 14.35 1.83
CA TYR A 301 9.39 13.55 2.71
C TYR A 301 10.18 12.87 3.83
N LEU A 302 11.31 12.22 3.47
CA LEU A 302 12.18 11.53 4.41
C LEU A 302 12.82 12.49 5.43
N VAL A 303 13.39 13.59 4.95
CA VAL A 303 14.06 14.59 5.81
C VAL A 303 13.07 15.29 6.75
N GLU A 304 11.88 15.56 6.27
CA GLU A 304 10.83 16.22 7.04
C GLU A 304 10.08 15.28 7.99
N GLY A 305 10.26 13.95 7.87
CA GLY A 305 9.65 12.95 8.74
C GLY A 305 8.17 12.71 8.47
N ASN A 306 7.72 12.81 7.23
CA ASN A 306 6.39 12.39 6.83
C ASN A 306 6.22 10.87 7.03
N ALA A 307 5.03 10.44 7.43
CA ALA A 307 4.69 9.04 7.43
C ALA A 307 4.58 8.54 5.98
N LEU A 308 5.39 7.54 5.62
CA LEU A 308 5.47 7.00 4.27
C LEU A 308 5.04 5.54 4.21
N ALA A 309 4.40 5.20 3.11
CA ALA A 309 4.13 3.85 2.65
C ALA A 309 4.49 3.72 1.17
N VAL A 310 4.42 2.52 0.63
CA VAL A 310 4.69 2.23 -0.79
C VAL A 310 3.47 1.60 -1.41
N GLY A 311 3.12 2.01 -2.61
CA GLY A 311 2.10 1.42 -3.45
C GLY A 311 2.64 1.05 -4.83
N THR A 312 2.04 0.05 -5.47
CA THR A 312 2.34 -0.29 -6.87
C THR A 312 1.44 0.42 -7.85
N ASP A 313 0.28 0.88 -7.36
CA ASP A 313 -0.85 1.22 -8.20
C ASP A 313 -1.32 0.00 -9.04
N SER A 314 -1.93 0.20 -10.19
CA SER A 314 -2.47 -0.85 -11.04
C SER A 314 -1.51 -1.29 -12.15
N LEU A 315 -1.76 -2.46 -12.77
CA LEU A 315 -1.09 -2.83 -14.01
C LEU A 315 -1.50 -1.97 -15.21
N ALA A 316 -2.52 -1.12 -15.09
CA ALA A 316 -2.85 -0.13 -16.12
C ALA A 316 -1.92 1.10 -16.11
N SER A 317 -1.12 1.26 -15.05
CA SER A 317 -0.15 2.36 -14.92
C SER A 317 1.23 1.90 -14.46
N SER A 318 1.41 0.62 -14.07
CA SER A 318 2.66 0.11 -13.52
C SER A 318 3.13 -1.15 -14.26
N PRO A 319 4.45 -1.34 -14.43
CA PRO A 319 4.97 -2.50 -15.16
C PRO A 319 4.78 -3.84 -14.43
N SER A 320 4.61 -3.85 -13.11
CA SER A 320 4.40 -5.06 -12.30
C SER A 320 3.82 -4.70 -10.93
N LEU A 321 3.25 -5.70 -10.25
CA LEU A 321 2.75 -5.60 -8.87
C LEU A 321 3.79 -5.99 -7.81
N ASP A 322 5.08 -6.07 -8.18
CA ASP A 322 6.19 -6.34 -7.24
C ASP A 322 6.57 -5.05 -6.50
N LEU A 323 6.18 -4.96 -5.24
CA LEU A 323 6.39 -3.79 -4.40
C LEU A 323 7.87 -3.42 -4.21
N LEU A 324 8.78 -4.42 -4.22
CA LEU A 324 10.21 -4.15 -4.10
C LEU A 324 10.78 -3.39 -5.31
N ALA A 325 10.14 -3.48 -6.47
CA ALA A 325 10.54 -2.66 -7.60
C ALA A 325 10.21 -1.18 -7.41
N ASP A 326 9.10 -0.84 -6.72
CA ASP A 326 8.80 0.54 -6.30
C ASP A 326 9.75 1.00 -5.21
N VAL A 327 10.10 0.12 -4.26
CA VAL A 327 11.10 0.40 -3.23
C VAL A 327 12.46 0.74 -3.85
N ALA A 328 12.89 -0.02 -4.86
CA ALA A 328 14.14 0.25 -5.59
C ALA A 328 14.11 1.61 -6.30
N GLU A 329 12.97 1.95 -6.91
CA GLU A 329 12.82 3.24 -7.59
C GLU A 329 12.80 4.39 -6.58
N LEU A 330 12.14 4.25 -5.43
CA LEU A 330 12.20 5.24 -4.34
C LEU A 330 13.63 5.43 -3.81
N HIS A 331 14.41 4.35 -3.72
CA HIS A 331 15.83 4.45 -3.35
C HIS A 331 16.60 5.28 -4.38
N ARG A 332 16.45 4.99 -5.67
CA ARG A 332 17.08 5.74 -6.77
C ARG A 332 16.71 7.23 -6.69
N LEU A 333 15.42 7.55 -6.55
CA LEU A 333 14.90 8.92 -6.46
C LEU A 333 15.45 9.66 -5.25
N ALA A 334 15.40 9.07 -4.06
CA ALA A 334 15.91 9.68 -2.84
C ALA A 334 17.40 10.04 -2.98
N ARG A 335 18.21 9.12 -3.53
CA ARG A 335 19.64 9.36 -3.79
C ARG A 335 19.86 10.47 -4.82
N ALA A 336 19.12 10.45 -5.92
CA ALA A 336 19.20 11.48 -6.97
C ALA A 336 18.82 12.88 -6.43
N GLN A 337 17.87 12.93 -5.51
CA GLN A 337 17.40 14.16 -4.83
C GLN A 337 18.29 14.57 -3.64
N GLY A 338 19.41 13.89 -3.40
CA GLY A 338 20.42 14.29 -2.43
C GLY A 338 20.23 13.73 -1.01
N TYR A 339 19.41 12.70 -0.80
CA TYR A 339 19.36 12.00 0.49
C TYR A 339 20.62 11.13 0.67
N VAL A 340 21.50 11.52 1.60
CA VAL A 340 22.85 10.92 1.75
C VAL A 340 22.97 9.97 2.96
N ASN A 341 21.98 9.95 3.86
CA ASN A 341 22.04 9.14 5.07
C ASN A 341 22.05 7.64 4.75
N ARG A 342 22.72 6.87 5.59
CA ARG A 342 22.90 5.42 5.40
C ARG A 342 21.64 4.61 5.74
N ASP A 343 20.73 5.19 6.50
CA ASP A 343 19.47 4.58 6.95
C ASP A 343 18.39 4.45 5.85
N LEU A 344 18.65 4.96 4.63
CA LEU A 344 17.68 4.95 3.54
C LEU A 344 17.09 3.56 3.25
N PRO A 345 17.91 2.46 3.13
CA PRO A 345 17.35 1.15 2.86
C PRO A 345 16.39 0.67 3.95
N GLU A 346 16.73 0.90 5.22
CA GLU A 346 15.87 0.54 6.36
C GLU A 346 14.56 1.34 6.38
N LEU A 347 14.63 2.64 6.10
CA LEU A 347 13.46 3.51 6.03
C LEU A 347 12.50 3.09 4.90
N LEU A 348 13.03 2.73 3.74
CA LEU A 348 12.21 2.29 2.61
C LEU A 348 11.62 0.89 2.83
N LEU A 349 12.38 -0.05 3.40
CA LEU A 349 11.84 -1.35 3.78
C LEU A 349 10.75 -1.20 4.86
N ARG A 350 10.94 -0.29 5.81
CA ARG A 350 9.92 0.06 6.80
C ARG A 350 8.67 0.65 6.14
N ALA A 351 8.81 1.52 5.14
CA ALA A 351 7.69 2.07 4.39
C ALA A 351 6.89 0.98 3.66
N ALA A 352 7.58 -0.02 3.05
CA ALA A 352 6.97 -1.14 2.35
C ALA A 352 6.40 -2.25 3.26
N THR A 353 6.49 -2.11 4.57
CA THR A 353 6.01 -3.08 5.57
C THR A 353 5.17 -2.38 6.64
N LEU A 354 5.79 -1.91 7.71
CA LEU A 354 5.10 -1.23 8.82
C LEU A 354 4.42 0.07 8.39
N GLY A 355 5.00 0.82 7.43
CA GLY A 355 4.40 2.05 6.91
C GLY A 355 3.07 1.81 6.22
N GLY A 356 2.98 0.78 5.36
CA GLY A 356 1.72 0.35 4.75
C GLY A 356 0.71 -0.16 5.78
N ALA A 357 1.16 -0.93 6.77
CA ALA A 357 0.30 -1.38 7.87
C ALA A 357 -0.24 -0.18 8.68
N HIS A 358 0.61 0.81 8.97
CA HIS A 358 0.20 2.05 9.65
C HIS A 358 -0.84 2.84 8.84
N ALA A 359 -0.63 2.99 7.53
CA ALA A 359 -1.55 3.65 6.61
C ALA A 359 -2.97 3.08 6.70
N MET A 360 -3.08 1.77 6.88
CA MET A 360 -4.35 1.04 6.99
C MET A 360 -4.80 0.80 8.45
N GLY A 361 -4.05 1.26 9.47
CA GLY A 361 -4.36 1.01 10.88
C GLY A 361 -4.18 -0.43 11.31
N LEU A 362 -3.35 -1.20 10.59
CA LEU A 362 -3.03 -2.60 10.85
C LEU A 362 -1.71 -2.80 11.62
N ASP A 363 -1.06 -1.73 12.08
CA ASP A 363 0.17 -1.75 12.87
C ASP A 363 -0.07 -2.02 14.35
N THR A 364 -1.31 -1.97 14.79
CA THR A 364 -1.73 -2.15 16.19
C THR A 364 -2.90 -3.14 16.32
N GLY A 365 -3.31 -3.43 17.55
CA GLY A 365 -4.46 -4.30 17.81
C GLY A 365 -4.22 -5.79 17.57
N PRO A 366 -5.30 -6.58 17.54
CA PRO A 366 -5.22 -8.04 17.39
C PRO A 366 -4.75 -8.51 16.01
N ALA A 367 -5.02 -7.76 14.97
CA ALA A 367 -4.66 -8.10 13.57
C ALA A 367 -3.34 -7.45 13.13
N ARG A 368 -2.51 -6.97 14.07
CA ARG A 368 -1.30 -6.21 13.75
C ARG A 368 -0.31 -7.00 12.89
N THR A 369 0.14 -6.37 11.83
CA THR A 369 1.07 -6.90 10.82
C THR A 369 2.11 -5.85 10.39
N GLY A 370 2.95 -6.17 9.41
CA GLY A 370 4.00 -5.29 8.89
C GLY A 370 5.30 -5.30 9.69
N TYR A 371 5.41 -6.15 10.72
CA TYR A 371 6.62 -6.36 11.54
C TYR A 371 6.62 -7.70 12.25
N LEU A 372 7.80 -8.20 12.63
CA LEU A 372 7.94 -9.46 13.33
C LEU A 372 8.14 -9.23 14.84
N ALA A 373 7.06 -9.36 15.60
CA ALA A 373 7.08 -9.27 17.06
C ALA A 373 6.11 -10.28 17.67
N VAL A 374 6.35 -10.63 18.93
CA VAL A 374 5.47 -11.56 19.66
C VAL A 374 4.03 -11.05 19.68
N GLY A 375 3.10 -11.91 19.27
CA GLY A 375 1.67 -11.62 19.16
C GLY A 375 1.23 -10.96 17.84
N ALA A 376 2.13 -10.52 16.96
CA ALA A 376 1.78 -10.11 15.62
C ALA A 376 1.27 -11.29 14.77
N VAL A 377 0.55 -11.00 13.71
CA VAL A 377 0.17 -12.00 12.71
C VAL A 377 1.45 -12.57 12.08
N ALA A 378 1.44 -13.86 11.78
CA ALA A 378 2.57 -14.52 11.14
C ALA A 378 2.49 -14.36 9.61
N ASP A 379 2.56 -13.11 9.16
CA ASP A 379 2.66 -12.72 7.77
C ASP A 379 4.14 -12.57 7.41
N LEU A 380 4.65 -13.46 6.57
CA LEU A 380 6.07 -13.64 6.35
C LEU A 380 6.38 -13.69 4.86
N ALA A 381 7.51 -13.08 4.48
CA ALA A 381 8.07 -13.20 3.15
C ALA A 381 9.52 -13.66 3.23
N PHE A 382 9.88 -14.64 2.41
CA PHE A 382 11.24 -15.15 2.24
C PHE A 382 11.80 -14.67 0.92
N PHE A 383 13.04 -14.19 0.95
CA PHE A 383 13.71 -13.63 -0.21
C PHE A 383 15.02 -14.39 -0.50
N ASP A 384 15.27 -14.68 -1.78
CA ASP A 384 16.51 -15.28 -2.25
C ASP A 384 17.58 -14.19 -2.46
N ILE A 385 18.02 -13.64 -1.34
CA ILE A 385 19.07 -12.63 -1.28
C ILE A 385 20.28 -13.23 -0.55
N PRO A 386 21.47 -13.27 -1.17
CA PRO A 386 22.68 -13.70 -0.49
C PRO A 386 22.97 -12.84 0.73
N VAL A 387 23.15 -13.48 1.88
CA VAL A 387 23.43 -12.80 3.14
C VAL A 387 24.92 -12.59 3.31
N SER A 388 25.33 -11.35 3.54
CA SER A 388 26.67 -10.89 3.85
C SER A 388 26.65 -10.03 5.12
N GLU A 389 27.34 -8.89 5.12
CA GLU A 389 27.15 -7.87 6.17
C GLU A 389 25.69 -7.38 6.16
N VAL A 390 25.14 -7.13 7.35
CA VAL A 390 23.72 -6.81 7.55
C VAL A 390 23.28 -5.63 6.67
N ASP A 391 23.97 -4.49 6.77
CA ASP A 391 23.61 -3.29 6.02
C ASP A 391 23.67 -3.52 4.50
N ALA A 392 24.69 -4.22 4.02
CA ALA A 392 24.83 -4.55 2.61
C ALA A 392 23.73 -5.52 2.12
N THR A 393 23.27 -6.43 2.98
CA THR A 393 22.16 -7.34 2.65
C THR A 393 20.84 -6.59 2.57
N ILE A 394 20.58 -5.66 3.49
CA ILE A 394 19.36 -4.82 3.47
C ILE A 394 19.38 -3.90 2.23
N GLU A 395 20.51 -3.27 1.93
CA GLU A 395 20.67 -2.46 0.72
C GLU A 395 20.44 -3.29 -0.54
N HIS A 396 20.98 -4.52 -0.61
CA HIS A 396 20.76 -5.44 -1.73
C HIS A 396 19.26 -5.79 -1.88
N LEU A 397 18.56 -6.11 -0.78
CA LEU A 397 17.13 -6.39 -0.81
C LEU A 397 16.33 -5.18 -1.33
N VAL A 398 16.69 -3.96 -0.92
CA VAL A 398 16.03 -2.73 -1.34
C VAL A 398 16.31 -2.37 -2.80
N VAL A 399 17.54 -2.51 -3.25
CA VAL A 399 17.97 -2.04 -4.60
C VAL A 399 17.74 -3.08 -5.69
N ALA A 400 17.84 -4.37 -5.35
CA ALA A 400 17.80 -5.46 -6.31
C ALA A 400 16.88 -6.62 -5.87
N GLY A 401 16.02 -6.41 -4.90
CA GLY A 401 15.15 -7.46 -4.36
C GLY A 401 13.90 -7.77 -5.18
N ALA A 402 13.58 -6.98 -6.19
CA ALA A 402 12.47 -7.29 -7.08
C ALA A 402 12.65 -8.67 -7.73
N GLY A 403 11.60 -9.50 -7.70
CA GLY A 403 11.63 -10.88 -8.21
C GLY A 403 12.33 -11.89 -7.29
N SER A 404 12.86 -11.49 -6.13
CA SER A 404 13.57 -12.39 -5.21
C SER A 404 12.67 -13.10 -4.19
N ALA A 405 11.38 -12.79 -4.11
CA ALA A 405 10.46 -13.47 -3.22
C ALA A 405 10.33 -14.96 -3.60
N VAL A 406 10.58 -15.85 -2.65
CA VAL A 406 10.55 -17.30 -2.87
C VAL A 406 9.44 -18.01 -2.11
N ALA A 407 8.93 -17.40 -1.06
CA ALA A 407 7.74 -17.89 -0.37
C ALA A 407 7.05 -16.78 0.42
N THR A 408 5.71 -16.85 0.46
CA THR A 408 4.85 -15.92 1.16
C THR A 408 3.91 -16.71 2.06
N PHE A 409 3.82 -16.31 3.33
CA PHE A 409 2.94 -16.90 4.32
C PHE A 409 1.98 -15.84 4.86
N ILE A 410 0.73 -16.16 4.94
CA ILE A 410 -0.32 -15.35 5.55
C ILE A 410 -0.92 -16.17 6.70
N ASP A 411 -1.04 -15.57 7.89
CA ASP A 411 -1.48 -16.29 9.10
C ASP A 411 -0.63 -17.54 9.42
N GLY A 412 0.65 -17.55 9.00
CA GLY A 412 1.56 -18.69 9.15
C GLY A 412 1.30 -19.86 8.20
N GLU A 413 0.42 -19.70 7.22
CA GLU A 413 0.14 -20.67 6.16
C GLU A 413 0.79 -20.24 4.84
N ALA A 414 1.44 -21.15 4.15
CA ALA A 414 2.05 -20.89 2.85
C ALA A 414 0.97 -20.56 1.81
N ARG A 415 1.12 -19.41 1.15
CA ARG A 415 0.26 -18.94 0.04
C ARG A 415 0.98 -18.94 -1.30
N SER A 416 2.30 -18.79 -1.26
CA SER A 416 3.17 -18.96 -2.41
C SER A 416 4.46 -19.64 -1.98
N ALA A 417 4.97 -20.55 -2.79
CA ALA A 417 6.26 -21.19 -2.60
C ALA A 417 6.89 -21.53 -3.95
N SER A 418 8.06 -20.98 -4.22
CA SER A 418 8.80 -21.27 -5.44
C SER A 418 9.29 -22.72 -5.46
N PRO A 419 9.59 -23.30 -6.63
CA PRO A 419 10.19 -24.62 -6.70
C PRO A 419 11.53 -24.73 -5.94
N ALA A 420 12.31 -23.65 -5.85
CA ALA A 420 13.56 -23.61 -5.09
C ALA A 420 13.28 -23.73 -3.59
N PHE A 421 12.36 -22.92 -3.05
CA PHE A 421 11.96 -22.97 -1.65
C PHE A 421 11.36 -24.34 -1.28
N THR A 422 10.50 -24.88 -2.14
CA THR A 422 9.88 -26.21 -1.92
C THR A 422 10.93 -27.34 -1.88
N ARG A 423 11.95 -27.31 -2.74
CA ARG A 423 13.03 -28.31 -2.72
C ARG A 423 13.88 -28.25 -1.46
N GLU A 424 14.20 -27.03 -0.99
CA GLU A 424 15.04 -26.82 0.19
C GLU A 424 14.29 -27.14 1.50
N THR A 425 13.02 -26.77 1.58
CA THR A 425 12.26 -26.79 2.85
C THR A 425 11.21 -27.89 2.94
N GLY A 426 10.79 -28.46 1.81
CA GLY A 426 9.66 -29.38 1.72
C GLY A 426 8.27 -28.72 1.81
N VAL A 427 8.20 -27.38 1.98
CA VAL A 427 6.94 -26.64 2.09
C VAL A 427 6.36 -26.42 0.69
N ARG A 428 5.04 -26.58 0.59
CA ARG A 428 4.23 -26.29 -0.62
C ARG A 428 3.11 -25.32 -0.23
N ALA A 429 2.75 -24.46 -1.17
CA ALA A 429 1.59 -23.58 -1.07
C ALA A 429 0.35 -24.21 -1.68
#